data_e72d0eb91d95f800c8cb5391b644cf20
#
_entry.id   e72d0eb91d95f800c8cb5391b644cf20
#
_cell.length_a   1.000
_cell.length_b   1.000
_cell.length_c   1.000
_cell.angle_alpha   90.00
_cell.angle_beta   90.00
_cell.angle_gamma   90.00
#
_symmetry.space_group_name_H-M   'P 1'
#
loop_
_entity.id
_entity.type
_entity.pdbx_description
1 polymer ?
#
loop_
_entity_poly.entity_id
_entity_poly.type
_entity_poly.pdbx_seq_one_letter_code
_entity_poly.pdbx_strand_id
1 'polypeptide(L)'
;MTKKITKKDLLKKTVKHIDITSFDARPIIDQMADMSFTSRDLAKASEIFNMMLKDKKCSIILSLAGSTSAGGCMKLYADLVKNNMVDAIVATGASIVDMDFFEALGFKHYQGSQFIDDKFLRDNYIDRIYDTYINEEDLQKCDNTIFKIANSLEPRPYSSREFIYEMGKFLKKNAKKKDSLIELAFDNNVPIFCPAFTDSSAGFGLVLHQVKNPKNHLTIDSIDDLRELTEIKIKAGTTGLLMIGGGVPKNFVQDTVVCAEILGKEVEMHKYAIQITVADSRDGACSSSTLKEACSWGKVDTAYEQMVYAEATSVIPLLASDAYHRGFWKKRTKRNFAKLFTK
;
A
#
# COMPACT_ATOMS: atom_id res chain seq x y z
N MET A 1 24.00 33.36 20.50
CA MET A 1 23.98 33.11 19.05
C MET A 1 23.23 31.82 18.81
N THR A 2 22.02 31.87 18.25
CA THR A 2 21.26 30.67 17.84
C THR A 2 22.04 29.97 16.74
N LYS A 3 22.39 28.72 16.97
CA LYS A 3 23.12 27.88 15.98
C LYS A 3 22.30 27.83 14.68
N LYS A 4 22.88 28.24 13.57
CA LYS A 4 22.20 28.18 12.25
C LYS A 4 21.96 26.74 11.92
N ILE A 5 20.69 26.36 11.75
CA ILE A 5 20.29 25.00 11.34
C ILE A 5 20.81 24.72 9.91
N THR A 6 21.37 23.54 9.68
CA THR A 6 21.91 23.13 8.39
C THR A 6 21.10 21.95 7.84
N LYS A 7 21.19 21.67 6.52
CA LYS A 7 20.60 20.46 5.89
C LYS A 7 20.99 19.18 6.64
N LYS A 8 22.25 19.06 7.08
CA LYS A 8 22.74 17.90 7.85
C LYS A 8 22.04 17.73 9.19
N ASP A 9 21.66 18.84 9.85
CA ASP A 9 20.93 18.77 11.12
C ASP A 9 19.50 18.29 10.92
N LEU A 10 18.86 18.64 9.80
CA LEU A 10 17.50 18.22 9.43
C LEU A 10 17.45 16.73 9.04
N LEU A 11 18.46 16.21 8.36
CA LEU A 11 18.57 14.82 7.89
C LEU A 11 19.34 13.92 8.88
N LYS A 12 19.18 14.13 10.20
CA LYS A 12 19.94 13.43 11.23
C LYS A 12 19.18 12.26 11.84
N LYS A 13 17.90 12.45 12.15
CA LYS A 13 17.09 11.47 12.87
C LYS A 13 16.18 10.71 11.90
N THR A 14 16.56 9.48 11.57
CA THR A 14 15.78 8.64 10.66
C THR A 14 14.48 8.14 11.30
N VAL A 15 13.43 8.04 10.52
CA VAL A 15 12.22 7.30 10.88
C VAL A 15 12.56 5.83 11.08
N LYS A 16 12.01 5.21 12.12
CA LYS A 16 12.12 3.76 12.37
C LYS A 16 10.76 3.12 12.13
N HIS A 17 10.80 1.98 11.47
CA HIS A 17 9.57 1.22 11.19
C HIS A 17 9.22 0.32 12.36
N ILE A 18 7.92 0.29 12.68
CA ILE A 18 7.40 -0.58 13.72
C ILE A 18 7.49 -2.05 13.30
N ASP A 19 7.84 -2.91 14.25
CA ASP A 19 7.92 -4.35 14.08
C ASP A 19 6.78 -5.03 14.84
N ILE A 20 5.77 -5.49 14.12
CA ILE A 20 4.58 -6.14 14.69
C ILE A 20 4.88 -7.49 15.36
N THR A 21 6.05 -8.05 15.11
CA THR A 21 6.47 -9.33 15.71
C THR A 21 7.13 -9.15 17.08
N SER A 22 7.55 -7.92 17.41
CA SER A 22 8.29 -7.60 18.63
C SER A 22 7.43 -7.26 19.84
N PHE A 23 6.12 -7.11 19.65
CA PHE A 23 5.16 -6.83 20.73
C PHE A 23 3.83 -7.55 20.45
N ASP A 24 3.09 -7.87 21.52
CA ASP A 24 1.82 -8.57 21.44
C ASP A 24 0.66 -7.64 21.79
N ALA A 25 -0.15 -7.28 20.80
CA ALA A 25 -1.30 -6.40 20.98
C ALA A 25 -2.58 -7.13 21.40
N ARG A 26 -2.61 -8.47 21.46
CA ARG A 26 -3.82 -9.23 21.82
C ARG A 26 -4.48 -8.78 23.13
N PRO A 27 -3.74 -8.60 24.25
CA PRO A 27 -4.36 -8.18 25.51
C PRO A 27 -4.99 -6.79 25.43
N ILE A 28 -4.47 -5.90 24.57
CA ILE A 28 -5.02 -4.55 24.39
C ILE A 28 -6.30 -4.64 23.56
N ILE A 29 -6.27 -5.35 22.44
CA ILE A 29 -7.43 -5.54 21.54
C ILE A 29 -8.57 -6.26 22.27
N ASP A 30 -8.27 -7.28 23.07
CA ASP A 30 -9.29 -8.01 23.84
C ASP A 30 -10.00 -7.08 24.85
N GLN A 31 -9.28 -6.21 25.54
CA GLN A 31 -9.88 -5.20 26.43
C GLN A 31 -10.65 -4.12 25.66
N MET A 32 -10.19 -3.72 24.47
CA MET A 32 -10.89 -2.74 23.65
C MET A 32 -12.27 -3.23 23.18
N ALA A 33 -12.51 -4.53 23.11
CA ALA A 33 -13.81 -5.10 22.76
C ALA A 33 -14.92 -4.73 23.77
N ASP A 34 -14.55 -4.57 25.01
CA ASP A 34 -15.47 -4.19 26.12
C ASP A 34 -15.60 -2.67 26.29
N MET A 35 -14.86 -1.87 25.51
CA MET A 35 -14.94 -0.41 25.51
C MET A 35 -16.05 0.10 24.60
N SER A 36 -16.04 1.41 24.33
CA SER A 36 -16.94 2.09 23.41
C SER A 36 -16.16 2.92 22.38
N PHE A 37 -16.85 3.50 21.40
CA PHE A 37 -16.30 4.35 20.34
C PHE A 37 -15.25 3.61 19.50
N THR A 38 -14.26 4.32 18.99
CA THR A 38 -13.24 3.82 18.06
C THR A 38 -12.45 2.63 18.61
N SER A 39 -12.30 2.51 19.94
CA SER A 39 -11.65 1.34 20.56
C SER A 39 -12.41 0.05 20.25
N ARG A 40 -13.74 0.05 20.44
CA ARG A 40 -14.59 -1.10 20.10
C ARG A 40 -14.60 -1.37 18.59
N ASP A 41 -14.61 -0.31 17.77
CA ASP A 41 -14.55 -0.44 16.32
C ASP A 41 -13.22 -1.11 15.87
N LEU A 42 -12.11 -0.74 16.50
CA LEU A 42 -10.81 -1.37 16.23
C LEU A 42 -10.80 -2.85 16.63
N ALA A 43 -11.35 -3.19 17.78
CA ALA A 43 -11.45 -4.58 18.22
C ALA A 43 -12.31 -5.41 17.27
N LYS A 44 -13.46 -4.87 16.79
CA LYS A 44 -14.31 -5.52 15.80
C LYS A 44 -13.59 -5.65 14.45
N ALA A 45 -12.87 -4.63 14.00
CA ALA A 45 -12.04 -4.72 12.80
C ALA A 45 -10.97 -5.82 12.93
N SER A 46 -10.33 -5.94 14.09
CA SER A 46 -9.37 -7.01 14.35
C SER A 46 -10.03 -8.41 14.30
N GLU A 47 -11.23 -8.54 14.86
CA GLU A 47 -12.01 -9.78 14.77
C GLU A 47 -12.28 -10.14 13.30
N ILE A 48 -12.75 -9.18 12.47
CA ILE A 48 -13.01 -9.40 11.05
C ILE A 48 -11.72 -9.79 10.31
N PHE A 49 -10.59 -9.14 10.60
CA PHE A 49 -9.31 -9.52 9.97
C PHE A 49 -8.90 -10.95 10.36
N ASN A 50 -9.09 -11.33 11.62
CA ASN A 50 -8.86 -12.71 12.06
C ASN A 50 -9.84 -13.71 11.41
N MET A 51 -11.09 -13.31 11.13
CA MET A 51 -12.03 -14.14 10.34
C MET A 51 -11.54 -14.34 8.91
N MET A 52 -11.06 -13.29 8.23
CA MET A 52 -10.43 -13.40 6.90
C MET A 52 -9.27 -14.40 6.92
N LEU A 53 -8.41 -14.35 7.94
CA LEU A 53 -7.24 -15.22 8.09
C LEU A 53 -7.62 -16.68 8.39
N LYS A 54 -8.75 -16.92 9.06
CA LYS A 54 -9.29 -18.25 9.35
C LYS A 54 -10.00 -18.87 8.15
N ASP A 55 -10.66 -18.06 7.33
CA ASP A 55 -11.43 -18.52 6.18
C ASP A 55 -10.49 -19.00 5.07
N LYS A 56 -10.41 -20.33 4.91
CA LYS A 56 -9.53 -20.97 3.90
C LYS A 56 -9.87 -20.57 2.47
N LYS A 57 -11.09 -20.10 2.20
CA LYS A 57 -11.52 -19.66 0.88
C LYS A 57 -11.22 -18.17 0.64
N CYS A 58 -11.02 -17.40 1.69
CA CYS A 58 -10.82 -15.96 1.58
C CYS A 58 -9.45 -15.61 1.02
N SER A 59 -9.44 -14.81 -0.04
CA SER A 59 -8.27 -14.08 -0.52
C SER A 59 -8.32 -12.66 0.01
N ILE A 60 -7.22 -12.17 0.59
CA ILE A 60 -7.16 -10.88 1.27
C ILE A 60 -6.41 -9.88 0.40
N ILE A 61 -7.06 -8.76 0.09
CA ILE A 61 -6.48 -7.67 -0.68
C ILE A 61 -6.24 -6.47 0.24
N LEU A 62 -4.99 -6.02 0.31
CA LEU A 62 -4.61 -4.79 0.99
C LEU A 62 -4.77 -3.61 0.04
N SER A 63 -5.56 -2.61 0.44
CA SER A 63 -5.59 -1.31 -0.22
C SER A 63 -4.82 -0.30 0.63
N LEU A 64 -3.81 0.35 0.04
CA LEU A 64 -2.87 1.19 0.76
C LEU A 64 -2.81 2.58 0.12
N ALA A 65 -3.37 3.56 0.79
CA ALA A 65 -3.29 4.96 0.42
C ALA A 65 -2.57 5.78 1.51
N GLY A 66 -2.22 7.01 1.16
CA GLY A 66 -1.54 7.93 2.08
C GLY A 66 -0.07 7.59 2.31
N SER A 67 0.55 8.30 3.25
CA SER A 67 1.99 8.27 3.49
C SER A 67 2.40 7.48 4.74
N THR A 68 1.59 6.53 5.17
CA THR A 68 1.82 5.76 6.40
C THR A 68 3.12 4.94 6.36
N SER A 69 3.57 4.55 5.16
CA SER A 69 4.87 3.90 4.96
C SER A 69 6.04 4.79 5.42
N ALA A 70 6.07 6.07 5.01
CA ALA A 70 7.06 7.05 5.49
C ALA A 70 6.90 7.34 6.99
N GLY A 71 5.66 7.30 7.51
CA GLY A 71 5.33 7.47 8.91
C GLY A 71 5.75 6.32 9.85
N GLY A 72 6.40 5.28 9.32
CA GLY A 72 6.92 4.17 10.14
C GLY A 72 6.19 2.84 9.99
N CYS A 73 5.18 2.72 9.11
CA CYS A 73 4.42 1.48 8.90
C CYS A 73 4.97 0.58 7.77
N MET A 74 6.02 0.96 7.06
CA MET A 74 6.53 0.22 5.90
C MET A 74 6.85 -1.24 6.22
N LYS A 75 7.59 -1.50 7.32
CA LYS A 75 7.92 -2.87 7.73
C LYS A 75 6.67 -3.68 8.06
N LEU A 76 5.65 -3.05 8.64
CA LEU A 76 4.37 -3.70 8.94
C LEU A 76 3.74 -4.27 7.67
N TYR A 77 3.64 -3.49 6.59
CA TYR A 77 3.08 -3.97 5.32
C TYR A 77 3.92 -5.07 4.70
N ALA A 78 5.24 -4.96 4.78
CA ALA A 78 6.16 -6.01 4.37
C ALA A 78 5.96 -7.31 5.18
N ASP A 79 5.75 -7.21 6.50
CA ASP A 79 5.46 -8.34 7.38
C ASP A 79 4.12 -9.02 7.06
N LEU A 80 3.09 -8.27 6.63
CA LEU A 80 1.83 -8.86 6.16
C LEU A 80 2.05 -9.77 4.94
N VAL A 81 2.87 -9.35 3.99
CA VAL A 81 3.23 -10.17 2.82
C VAL A 81 4.09 -11.36 3.24
N LYS A 82 5.15 -11.13 4.01
CA LYS A 82 6.10 -12.15 4.46
C LYS A 82 5.40 -13.30 5.18
N ASN A 83 4.39 -12.97 5.97
CA ASN A 83 3.63 -13.93 6.78
C ASN A 83 2.34 -14.42 6.09
N ASN A 84 2.19 -14.28 4.77
CA ASN A 84 1.02 -14.77 4.05
C ASN A 84 -0.32 -14.26 4.63
N MET A 85 -0.36 -13.00 5.07
CA MET A 85 -1.55 -12.36 5.63
C MET A 85 -2.33 -11.56 4.58
N VAL A 86 -1.73 -11.30 3.42
CA VAL A 86 -2.35 -10.66 2.25
C VAL A 86 -1.94 -11.38 0.97
N ASP A 87 -2.80 -11.34 -0.06
CA ASP A 87 -2.66 -12.10 -1.30
C ASP A 87 -2.49 -11.22 -2.55
N ALA A 88 -2.92 -9.96 -2.47
CA ALA A 88 -2.71 -8.92 -3.48
C ALA A 88 -2.70 -7.55 -2.81
N ILE A 89 -2.13 -6.54 -3.48
CA ILE A 89 -2.03 -5.17 -2.98
C ILE A 89 -2.48 -4.21 -4.07
N VAL A 90 -3.28 -3.19 -3.69
CA VAL A 90 -3.58 -2.02 -4.53
C VAL A 90 -3.12 -0.79 -3.76
N ALA A 91 -2.20 -0.01 -4.32
CA ALA A 91 -1.55 1.07 -3.59
C ALA A 91 -1.38 2.34 -4.41
N THR A 92 -1.02 3.44 -3.74
CA THR A 92 -0.56 4.67 -4.39
C THR A 92 0.90 4.56 -4.82
N GLY A 93 1.29 5.29 -5.86
CA GLY A 93 2.67 5.41 -6.28
C GLY A 93 3.58 5.94 -5.18
N ALA A 94 3.10 6.91 -4.39
CA ALA A 94 3.80 7.42 -3.22
C ALA A 94 4.20 6.30 -2.25
N SER A 95 3.25 5.43 -1.85
CA SER A 95 3.54 4.33 -0.90
C SER A 95 4.54 3.31 -1.45
N ILE A 96 4.45 2.98 -2.74
CA ILE A 96 5.25 1.92 -3.37
C ILE A 96 6.59 2.47 -3.87
N VAL A 97 6.60 3.61 -4.55
CA VAL A 97 7.80 4.11 -5.22
C VAL A 97 8.57 5.09 -4.34
N ASP A 98 7.90 6.17 -3.86
CA ASP A 98 8.56 7.25 -3.14
C ASP A 98 8.93 6.85 -1.70
N MET A 99 8.36 5.76 -1.19
CA MET A 99 8.61 5.27 0.17
C MET A 99 9.31 3.92 0.18
N ASP A 100 8.66 2.84 -0.28
CA ASP A 100 9.22 1.49 -0.17
C ASP A 100 10.43 1.28 -1.09
N PHE A 101 10.28 1.55 -2.39
CA PHE A 101 11.37 1.43 -3.36
C PHE A 101 12.53 2.37 -3.04
N PHE A 102 12.21 3.62 -2.67
CA PHE A 102 13.17 4.63 -2.24
C PHE A 102 14.05 4.13 -1.08
N GLU A 103 13.44 3.58 -0.01
CA GLU A 103 14.20 3.01 1.09
C GLU A 103 14.95 1.72 0.72
N ALA A 104 14.38 0.90 -0.17
CA ALA A 104 15.07 -0.29 -0.67
C ALA A 104 16.37 0.07 -1.43
N LEU A 105 16.41 1.22 -2.11
CA LEU A 105 17.62 1.78 -2.71
C LEU A 105 18.65 2.28 -1.69
N GLY A 106 18.31 2.31 -0.39
CA GLY A 106 19.19 2.70 0.72
C GLY A 106 19.02 4.14 1.16
N PHE A 107 18.06 4.88 0.63
CA PHE A 107 17.69 6.22 1.08
C PHE A 107 16.84 6.16 2.36
N LYS A 108 16.51 7.30 2.94
CA LYS A 108 15.89 7.35 4.27
C LYS A 108 14.87 8.47 4.38
N HIS A 109 13.82 8.21 5.17
CA HIS A 109 12.93 9.23 5.71
C HIS A 109 13.45 9.70 7.07
N TYR A 110 13.21 10.98 7.39
CA TYR A 110 13.75 11.59 8.60
C TYR A 110 12.64 12.24 9.42
N GLN A 111 12.75 12.15 10.76
CA GLN A 111 11.87 12.85 11.67
C GLN A 111 12.19 14.35 11.63
N GLY A 112 11.17 15.13 11.38
CA GLY A 112 11.24 16.59 11.26
C GLY A 112 10.25 17.30 12.17
N SER A 113 9.85 18.50 11.75
CA SER A 113 8.85 19.33 12.41
C SER A 113 7.91 19.94 11.38
N GLN A 114 6.61 19.91 11.68
CA GLN A 114 5.61 20.59 10.86
C GLN A 114 5.66 22.13 10.97
N PHE A 115 6.38 22.67 11.96
CA PHE A 115 6.47 24.11 12.25
C PHE A 115 7.69 24.79 11.65
N ILE A 116 8.50 24.08 10.86
CA ILE A 116 9.64 24.65 10.16
C ILE A 116 9.17 25.52 8.99
N ASP A 117 9.97 26.51 8.61
CA ASP A 117 9.72 27.30 7.40
C ASP A 117 9.92 26.44 6.14
N ASP A 118 8.84 26.21 5.39
CA ASP A 118 8.87 25.42 4.16
C ASP A 118 9.74 26.06 3.06
N LYS A 119 9.87 27.39 3.04
CA LYS A 119 10.81 28.06 2.13
C LYS A 119 12.26 27.70 2.46
N PHE A 120 12.59 27.63 3.74
CA PHE A 120 13.91 27.19 4.18
C PHE A 120 14.17 25.71 3.79
N LEU A 121 13.18 24.82 3.90
CA LEU A 121 13.30 23.43 3.45
C LEU A 121 13.57 23.37 1.95
N ARG A 122 12.77 24.07 1.15
CA ARG A 122 12.91 24.14 -0.31
C ARG A 122 14.30 24.65 -0.72
N ASP A 123 14.79 25.72 -0.11
CA ASP A 123 16.11 26.30 -0.40
C ASP A 123 17.26 25.34 -0.03
N ASN A 124 16.98 24.29 0.75
CA ASN A 124 17.91 23.23 1.14
C ASN A 124 17.63 21.88 0.44
N TYR A 125 16.73 21.82 -0.56
CA TYR A 125 16.36 20.60 -1.26
C TYR A 125 15.85 19.49 -0.30
N ILE A 126 14.88 19.85 0.54
CA ILE A 126 14.22 18.95 1.47
C ILE A 126 12.72 19.05 1.26
N ASP A 127 12.09 17.93 0.95
CA ASP A 127 10.64 17.79 0.88
C ASP A 127 10.08 17.40 2.25
N ARG A 128 8.83 17.77 2.52
CA ARG A 128 8.16 17.49 3.79
C ARG A 128 6.79 16.86 3.58
N ILE A 129 6.56 15.75 4.28
CA ILE A 129 5.26 15.14 4.46
C ILE A 129 4.92 15.31 5.95
N TYR A 130 4.07 16.26 6.31
CA TYR A 130 3.74 16.64 7.68
C TYR A 130 5.01 16.89 8.53
N ASP A 131 5.45 15.94 9.35
CA ASP A 131 6.66 16.02 10.20
C ASP A 131 7.76 15.04 9.75
N THR A 132 7.69 14.56 8.53
CA THR A 132 8.67 13.66 7.92
C THR A 132 9.41 14.36 6.79
N TYR A 133 10.74 14.33 6.79
CA TYR A 133 11.57 14.94 5.76
C TYR A 133 12.14 13.92 4.81
N ILE A 134 12.27 14.34 3.55
CA ILE A 134 12.87 13.58 2.46
C ILE A 134 13.97 14.44 1.82
N ASN A 135 15.13 13.86 1.53
CA ASN A 135 16.14 14.54 0.74
C ASN A 135 15.75 14.50 -0.74
N GLU A 136 15.40 15.63 -1.34
CA GLU A 136 14.99 15.74 -2.73
C GLU A 136 16.05 15.20 -3.71
N GLU A 137 17.34 15.39 -3.43
CA GLU A 137 18.41 14.86 -4.27
C GLU A 137 18.44 13.31 -4.29
N ASP A 138 17.98 12.66 -3.22
CA ASP A 138 17.85 11.21 -3.17
C ASP A 138 16.59 10.74 -3.89
N LEU A 139 15.51 11.53 -3.84
CA LEU A 139 14.29 11.26 -4.61
C LEU A 139 14.57 11.33 -6.12
N GLN A 140 15.32 12.33 -6.57
CA GLN A 140 15.78 12.42 -7.97
C GLN A 140 16.64 11.21 -8.40
N LYS A 141 17.40 10.59 -7.50
CA LYS A 141 18.10 9.33 -7.78
C LYS A 141 17.13 8.16 -7.90
N CYS A 142 16.02 8.18 -7.16
CA CYS A 142 14.92 7.22 -7.33
C CYS A 142 14.31 7.34 -8.73
N ASP A 143 13.95 8.56 -9.17
CA ASP A 143 13.43 8.85 -10.51
C ASP A 143 14.37 8.30 -11.61
N ASN A 144 15.66 8.59 -11.48
CA ASN A 144 16.67 8.09 -12.41
C ASN A 144 16.81 6.57 -12.39
N THR A 145 16.50 5.90 -11.27
CA THR A 145 16.52 4.44 -11.19
C THR A 145 15.32 3.86 -11.94
N ILE A 146 14.13 4.45 -11.79
CA ILE A 146 12.95 4.09 -12.60
C ILE A 146 13.23 4.28 -14.09
N PHE A 147 13.82 5.41 -14.49
CA PHE A 147 14.24 5.64 -15.86
C PHE A 147 15.15 4.53 -16.40
N LYS A 148 16.15 4.08 -15.63
CA LYS A 148 17.05 2.98 -16.00
C LYS A 148 16.32 1.65 -16.16
N ILE A 149 15.39 1.34 -15.25
CA ILE A 149 14.56 0.13 -15.36
C ILE A 149 13.74 0.20 -16.65
N ALA A 150 13.05 1.31 -16.91
CA ALA A 150 12.24 1.50 -18.12
C ALA A 150 13.06 1.33 -19.40
N ASN A 151 14.27 1.87 -19.44
CA ASN A 151 15.17 1.72 -20.60
C ASN A 151 15.70 0.30 -20.81
N SER A 152 15.62 -0.57 -19.82
CA SER A 152 16.05 -1.97 -19.94
C SER A 152 14.92 -2.91 -20.40
N LEU A 153 13.70 -2.40 -20.51
CA LEU A 153 12.52 -3.16 -20.89
C LEU A 153 12.15 -2.93 -22.36
N GLU A 154 11.41 -3.89 -22.93
CA GLU A 154 10.88 -3.75 -24.29
C GLU A 154 9.87 -2.58 -24.37
N PRO A 155 9.87 -1.80 -25.46
CA PRO A 155 8.97 -0.68 -25.64
C PRO A 155 7.57 -1.17 -26.05
N ARG A 156 6.71 -1.41 -25.06
CA ARG A 156 5.31 -1.81 -25.19
C ARG A 156 4.49 -1.29 -24.01
N PRO A 157 3.16 -1.43 -24.03
CA PRO A 157 2.34 -1.23 -22.82
C PRO A 157 2.67 -2.25 -21.74
N TYR A 158 2.69 -1.78 -20.49
CA TYR A 158 2.82 -2.59 -19.25
C TYR A 158 1.73 -2.18 -18.28
N SER A 159 1.08 -3.12 -17.61
CA SER A 159 0.34 -2.77 -16.40
C SER A 159 1.30 -2.25 -15.32
N SER A 160 0.81 -1.46 -14.37
CA SER A 160 1.65 -1.04 -13.23
C SER A 160 2.14 -2.26 -12.46
N ARG A 161 1.31 -3.30 -12.33
CA ARG A 161 1.70 -4.58 -11.70
C ARG A 161 2.90 -5.21 -12.40
N GLU A 162 2.91 -5.24 -13.72
CA GLU A 162 4.01 -5.83 -14.48
C GLU A 162 5.30 -5.01 -14.30
N PHE A 163 5.19 -3.68 -14.34
CA PHE A 163 6.34 -2.82 -14.12
C PHE A 163 6.87 -2.93 -12.68
N ILE A 164 6.00 -3.00 -11.66
CA ILE A 164 6.39 -3.20 -10.26
C ILE A 164 7.04 -4.59 -10.07
N TYR A 165 6.61 -5.61 -10.80
CA TYR A 165 7.28 -6.91 -10.81
C TYR A 165 8.74 -6.79 -11.31
N GLU A 166 9.00 -6.00 -12.38
CA GLU A 166 10.36 -5.73 -12.84
C GLU A 166 11.17 -4.89 -11.84
N MET A 167 10.53 -3.97 -11.10
CA MET A 167 11.16 -3.28 -9.97
C MET A 167 11.58 -4.27 -8.88
N GLY A 168 10.74 -5.25 -8.55
CA GLY A 168 11.06 -6.33 -7.60
C GLY A 168 12.27 -7.16 -8.05
N LYS A 169 12.29 -7.54 -9.31
CA LYS A 169 13.43 -8.25 -9.93
C LYS A 169 14.72 -7.43 -9.91
N PHE A 170 14.62 -6.11 -10.11
CA PHE A 170 15.74 -5.20 -9.96
C PHE A 170 16.24 -5.17 -8.51
N LEU A 171 15.34 -5.07 -7.52
CA LEU A 171 15.71 -5.03 -6.10
C LEU A 171 16.37 -6.31 -5.61
N LYS A 172 16.00 -7.48 -6.11
CA LYS A 172 16.69 -8.74 -5.78
C LYS A 172 18.20 -8.67 -5.97
N LYS A 173 18.65 -7.92 -6.98
CA LYS A 173 20.06 -7.77 -7.32
C LYS A 173 20.70 -6.53 -6.70
N ASN A 174 19.94 -5.45 -6.52
CA ASN A 174 20.47 -4.10 -6.29
C ASN A 174 20.03 -3.47 -4.96
N ALA A 175 19.08 -4.07 -4.21
CA ALA A 175 18.59 -3.50 -2.96
C ALA A 175 19.71 -3.37 -1.93
N LYS A 176 19.81 -2.19 -1.33
CA LYS A 176 20.72 -1.89 -0.20
C LYS A 176 20.04 -2.17 1.14
N LYS A 177 18.72 -2.03 1.22
CA LYS A 177 17.90 -2.47 2.35
C LYS A 177 17.03 -3.64 1.88
N LYS A 178 17.17 -4.78 2.53
CA LYS A 178 16.42 -6.01 2.22
C LYS A 178 15.05 -6.02 2.89
N ASP A 179 14.20 -6.96 2.47
CA ASP A 179 12.87 -7.16 3.01
C ASP A 179 11.94 -5.93 2.81
N SER A 180 12.09 -5.21 1.69
CA SER A 180 11.11 -4.20 1.28
C SER A 180 9.79 -4.85 0.86
N LEU A 181 8.70 -4.09 0.85
CA LEU A 181 7.39 -4.59 0.43
C LEU A 181 7.43 -5.13 -1.00
N ILE A 182 8.04 -4.38 -1.94
CA ILE A 182 8.17 -4.79 -3.35
C ILE A 182 9.02 -6.06 -3.47
N GLU A 183 10.17 -6.14 -2.79
CA GLU A 183 11.05 -7.33 -2.83
C GLU A 183 10.32 -8.56 -2.29
N LEU A 184 9.63 -8.43 -1.15
CA LEU A 184 8.87 -9.53 -0.54
C LEU A 184 7.64 -9.94 -1.35
N ALA A 185 6.95 -8.99 -1.97
CA ALA A 185 5.83 -9.26 -2.85
C ALA A 185 6.27 -10.05 -4.10
N PHE A 186 7.40 -9.65 -4.71
CA PHE A 186 8.03 -10.40 -5.79
C PHE A 186 8.35 -11.85 -5.37
N ASP A 187 9.03 -12.04 -4.23
CA ASP A 187 9.43 -13.36 -3.74
C ASP A 187 8.25 -14.27 -3.38
N ASN A 188 7.15 -13.67 -2.90
CA ASN A 188 5.98 -14.43 -2.46
C ASN A 188 4.87 -14.52 -3.53
N ASN A 189 5.10 -14.04 -4.75
CA ASN A 189 4.13 -14.00 -5.84
C ASN A 189 2.83 -13.27 -5.46
N VAL A 190 2.95 -12.17 -4.70
CA VAL A 190 1.87 -11.26 -4.33
C VAL A 190 1.91 -10.08 -5.31
N PRO A 191 0.92 -9.91 -6.20
CA PRO A 191 0.93 -8.80 -7.15
C PRO A 191 0.63 -7.48 -6.45
N ILE A 192 1.27 -6.40 -6.93
CA ILE A 192 1.02 -5.03 -6.49
C ILE A 192 0.53 -4.23 -7.70
N PHE A 193 -0.64 -3.60 -7.56
CA PHE A 193 -1.24 -2.71 -8.54
C PHE A 193 -1.17 -1.26 -8.05
N CYS A 194 -0.89 -0.35 -8.95
CA CYS A 194 -0.86 1.08 -8.68
C CYS A 194 -1.60 1.85 -9.79
N PRO A 195 -2.93 2.02 -9.68
CA PRO A 195 -3.74 2.59 -10.77
C PRO A 195 -3.36 4.02 -11.19
N ALA A 196 -2.81 4.82 -10.27
CA ALA A 196 -2.27 6.15 -10.54
C ALA A 196 -0.73 6.15 -10.46
N PHE A 197 -0.09 5.24 -11.16
CA PHE A 197 1.35 4.96 -11.06
C PHE A 197 2.25 6.17 -11.35
N THR A 198 1.79 7.05 -12.25
CA THR A 198 2.55 8.24 -12.64
C THR A 198 2.52 9.37 -11.61
N ASP A 199 1.69 9.28 -10.57
CA ASP A 199 1.67 10.24 -9.44
C ASP A 199 2.70 9.84 -8.38
N SER A 200 3.98 9.79 -8.79
CA SER A 200 5.15 9.42 -7.96
C SER A 200 6.45 9.59 -8.74
N SER A 201 7.59 9.30 -8.13
CA SER A 201 8.90 9.15 -8.79
C SER A 201 8.85 8.27 -10.03
N ALA A 202 7.95 7.30 -10.09
CA ALA A 202 7.77 6.49 -11.29
C ALA A 202 7.37 7.35 -12.49
N GLY A 203 6.43 8.29 -12.30
CA GLY A 203 6.01 9.22 -13.35
C GLY A 203 7.16 10.07 -13.89
N PHE A 204 7.98 10.63 -13.00
CA PHE A 204 9.13 11.44 -13.41
C PHE A 204 10.18 10.62 -14.19
N GLY A 205 10.48 9.41 -13.72
CA GLY A 205 11.37 8.49 -14.42
C GLY A 205 10.83 8.07 -15.80
N LEU A 206 9.51 7.83 -15.91
CA LEU A 206 8.87 7.48 -17.18
C LEU A 206 8.77 8.65 -18.14
N VAL A 207 8.54 9.88 -17.67
CA VAL A 207 8.63 11.09 -18.51
C VAL A 207 10.02 11.22 -19.12
N LEU A 208 11.08 11.07 -18.32
CA LEU A 208 12.46 11.07 -18.82
C LEU A 208 12.68 9.97 -19.87
N HIS A 209 12.13 8.77 -19.64
CA HIS A 209 12.21 7.66 -20.59
C HIS A 209 11.55 8.01 -21.93
N GLN A 210 10.34 8.55 -21.94
CA GLN A 210 9.62 8.90 -23.15
C GLN A 210 10.31 10.05 -23.91
N VAL A 211 10.77 11.09 -23.22
CA VAL A 211 11.45 12.22 -23.83
C VAL A 211 12.76 11.79 -24.51
N LYS A 212 13.50 10.85 -23.90
CA LYS A 212 14.75 10.35 -24.50
C LYS A 212 14.54 9.30 -25.58
N ASN A 213 13.37 8.65 -25.60
CA ASN A 213 13.03 7.59 -26.57
C ASN A 213 11.69 7.91 -27.29
N PRO A 214 11.56 9.04 -28.00
CA PRO A 214 10.27 9.55 -28.45
C PRO A 214 9.52 8.63 -29.42
N LYS A 215 10.23 7.77 -30.13
CA LYS A 215 9.65 6.83 -31.12
C LYS A 215 9.55 5.40 -30.61
N ASN A 216 10.20 5.07 -29.51
CA ASN A 216 10.35 3.70 -29.05
C ASN A 216 10.43 3.65 -27.51
N HIS A 217 9.29 3.83 -26.84
CA HIS A 217 9.18 3.86 -25.38
C HIS A 217 8.06 2.95 -24.88
N LEU A 218 8.16 2.56 -23.63
CA LEU A 218 7.06 1.88 -22.95
C LEU A 218 5.98 2.86 -22.46
N THR A 219 4.79 2.36 -22.24
CA THR A 219 3.67 3.07 -21.60
C THR A 219 3.14 2.27 -20.43
N ILE A 220 2.46 2.94 -19.49
CA ILE A 220 1.72 2.27 -18.43
C ILE A 220 0.24 2.21 -18.83
N ASP A 221 -0.31 1.00 -18.82
CA ASP A 221 -1.70 0.72 -19.16
C ASP A 221 -2.50 0.44 -17.88
N SER A 222 -3.21 1.45 -17.39
CA SER A 222 -4.07 1.33 -16.21
C SER A 222 -5.37 0.54 -16.46
N ILE A 223 -5.75 0.36 -17.73
CA ILE A 223 -6.89 -0.48 -18.09
C ILE A 223 -6.49 -1.96 -17.88
N ASP A 224 -5.28 -2.32 -18.25
CA ASP A 224 -4.74 -3.65 -17.96
C ASP A 224 -4.67 -3.93 -16.45
N ASP A 225 -4.33 -2.93 -15.63
CA ASP A 225 -4.37 -3.07 -14.17
C ASP A 225 -5.77 -3.46 -13.67
N LEU A 226 -6.82 -2.80 -14.16
CA LEU A 226 -8.19 -3.12 -13.75
C LEU A 226 -8.61 -4.51 -14.23
N ARG A 227 -8.26 -4.87 -15.45
CA ARG A 227 -8.56 -6.18 -16.03
C ARG A 227 -7.87 -7.29 -15.24
N GLU A 228 -6.56 -7.17 -14.98
CA GLU A 228 -5.78 -8.16 -14.24
C GLU A 228 -6.26 -8.30 -12.79
N LEU A 229 -6.57 -7.19 -12.11
CA LEU A 229 -7.12 -7.24 -10.75
C LEU A 229 -8.51 -7.89 -10.73
N THR A 230 -9.32 -7.66 -11.77
CA THR A 230 -10.62 -8.34 -11.94
C THR A 230 -10.47 -9.84 -12.18
N GLU A 231 -9.45 -10.27 -12.94
CA GLU A 231 -9.12 -11.69 -13.09
C GLU A 231 -8.76 -12.33 -11.73
N ILE A 232 -8.03 -11.59 -10.86
CA ILE A 232 -7.78 -12.05 -9.50
C ILE A 232 -9.10 -12.18 -8.72
N LYS A 233 -10.00 -11.21 -8.80
CA LYS A 233 -11.32 -11.28 -8.14
C LYS A 233 -12.11 -12.50 -8.57
N ILE A 234 -12.19 -12.75 -9.87
CA ILE A 234 -12.88 -13.91 -10.44
C ILE A 234 -12.25 -15.23 -9.94
N LYS A 235 -10.93 -15.32 -9.92
CA LYS A 235 -10.20 -16.50 -9.49
C LYS A 235 -10.25 -16.72 -7.98
N ALA A 236 -10.31 -15.66 -7.22
CA ALA A 236 -10.29 -15.70 -5.76
C ALA A 236 -11.57 -16.25 -5.14
N GLY A 237 -12.73 -16.05 -5.81
CA GLY A 237 -14.05 -16.33 -5.22
C GLY A 237 -14.31 -15.41 -4.04
N THR A 238 -14.28 -15.93 -2.83
CA THR A 238 -14.45 -15.13 -1.60
C THR A 238 -13.26 -14.20 -1.37
N THR A 239 -13.54 -12.92 -1.13
CA THR A 239 -12.52 -11.90 -0.91
C THR A 239 -12.77 -11.09 0.36
N GLY A 240 -11.68 -10.66 0.98
CA GLY A 240 -11.67 -9.71 2.11
C GLY A 240 -10.79 -8.52 1.80
N LEU A 241 -11.21 -7.33 2.21
CA LEU A 241 -10.51 -6.08 2.01
C LEU A 241 -9.99 -5.51 3.32
N LEU A 242 -8.68 -5.22 3.37
CA LEU A 242 -8.06 -4.41 4.42
C LEU A 242 -7.63 -3.09 3.78
N MET A 243 -8.35 -2.01 4.10
CA MET A 243 -8.17 -0.72 3.45
C MET A 243 -7.60 0.32 4.43
N ILE A 244 -6.42 0.85 4.10
CA ILE A 244 -5.75 1.92 4.81
C ILE A 244 -5.92 3.21 4.02
N GLY A 245 -6.69 4.16 4.59
CA GLY A 245 -7.16 5.33 3.87
C GLY A 245 -8.32 4.99 2.93
N GLY A 246 -8.40 5.68 1.80
CA GLY A 246 -9.47 5.53 0.81
C GLY A 246 -8.98 5.86 -0.60
N GLY A 247 -9.72 6.70 -1.31
CA GLY A 247 -9.36 7.19 -2.64
C GLY A 247 -9.27 6.12 -3.72
N VAL A 248 -8.37 6.33 -4.67
CA VAL A 248 -8.22 5.47 -5.86
C VAL A 248 -7.92 4.01 -5.50
N PRO A 249 -6.97 3.66 -4.62
CA PRO A 249 -6.69 2.26 -4.31
C PRO A 249 -7.90 1.49 -3.78
N LYS A 250 -8.69 2.12 -2.90
CA LYS A 250 -9.93 1.53 -2.37
C LYS A 250 -10.96 1.31 -3.47
N ASN A 251 -11.30 2.35 -4.24
CA ASN A 251 -12.32 2.25 -5.27
C ASN A 251 -11.92 1.24 -6.34
N PHE A 252 -10.68 1.24 -6.76
CA PHE A 252 -10.16 0.36 -7.78
C PHE A 252 -10.34 -1.12 -7.43
N VAL A 253 -10.05 -1.50 -6.17
CA VAL A 253 -10.26 -2.88 -5.74
C VAL A 253 -11.75 -3.22 -5.63
N GLN A 254 -12.57 -2.30 -5.15
CA GLN A 254 -14.01 -2.51 -5.03
C GLN A 254 -14.70 -2.65 -6.39
N ASP A 255 -14.25 -1.91 -7.40
CA ASP A 255 -14.81 -1.91 -8.76
C ASP A 255 -14.60 -3.24 -9.50
N THR A 256 -13.73 -4.12 -9.01
CA THR A 256 -13.52 -5.44 -9.60
C THR A 256 -14.78 -6.31 -9.63
N VAL A 257 -15.73 -6.11 -8.71
CA VAL A 257 -17.03 -6.81 -8.73
C VAL A 257 -17.83 -6.39 -9.95
N VAL A 258 -18.01 -5.08 -10.13
CA VAL A 258 -18.75 -4.51 -11.27
C VAL A 258 -18.04 -4.83 -12.59
N CYS A 259 -16.71 -4.75 -12.62
CA CYS A 259 -15.94 -5.07 -13.80
C CYS A 259 -16.08 -6.57 -14.19
N ALA A 260 -16.14 -7.48 -13.21
CA ALA A 260 -16.39 -8.90 -13.47
C ALA A 260 -17.75 -9.13 -14.13
N GLU A 261 -18.81 -8.45 -13.68
CA GLU A 261 -20.14 -8.50 -14.30
C GLU A 261 -20.10 -8.01 -15.75
N ILE A 262 -19.38 -6.91 -16.04
CA ILE A 262 -19.20 -6.41 -17.42
C ILE A 262 -18.49 -7.46 -18.29
N LEU A 263 -17.58 -8.26 -17.70
CA LEU A 263 -16.92 -9.37 -18.39
C LEU A 263 -17.80 -10.63 -18.47
N GLY A 264 -19.07 -10.57 -18.07
CA GLY A 264 -20.01 -11.70 -18.10
C GLY A 264 -19.69 -12.77 -17.06
N LYS A 265 -19.06 -12.39 -15.94
CA LYS A 265 -18.73 -13.29 -14.82
C LYS A 265 -19.50 -12.89 -13.58
N GLU A 266 -20.31 -13.80 -13.06
CA GLU A 266 -20.93 -13.62 -11.75
C GLU A 266 -19.89 -13.87 -10.66
N VAL A 267 -19.74 -12.92 -9.75
CA VAL A 267 -18.87 -12.99 -8.57
C VAL A 267 -19.62 -12.48 -7.35
N GLU A 268 -19.29 -13.02 -6.17
CA GLU A 268 -19.82 -12.49 -4.92
C GLU A 268 -19.21 -11.10 -4.63
N MET A 269 -19.96 -10.23 -3.95
CA MET A 269 -19.40 -9.00 -3.35
C MET A 269 -18.20 -9.35 -2.46
N HIS A 270 -17.41 -8.34 -2.07
CA HIS A 270 -16.37 -8.57 -1.06
C HIS A 270 -17.03 -8.90 0.29
N LYS A 271 -16.82 -10.12 0.76
CA LYS A 271 -17.49 -10.68 1.95
C LYS A 271 -17.06 -10.00 3.24
N TYR A 272 -15.79 -9.63 3.34
CA TYR A 272 -15.20 -9.00 4.50
C TYR A 272 -14.61 -7.65 4.09
N ALA A 273 -14.82 -6.61 4.90
CA ALA A 273 -14.24 -5.31 4.62
C ALA A 273 -13.89 -4.55 5.90
N ILE A 274 -12.67 -4.02 5.94
CA ILE A 274 -12.20 -3.12 7.00
C ILE A 274 -11.65 -1.88 6.32
N GLN A 275 -12.03 -0.69 6.82
CA GLN A 275 -11.41 0.56 6.40
C GLN A 275 -10.98 1.36 7.63
N ILE A 276 -9.73 1.82 7.62
CA ILE A 276 -9.16 2.72 8.61
C ILE A 276 -8.93 4.07 7.95
N THR A 277 -9.61 5.11 8.42
CA THR A 277 -9.54 6.46 7.84
C THR A 277 -9.94 7.52 8.85
N VAL A 278 -9.44 8.74 8.68
CA VAL A 278 -9.90 9.93 9.44
C VAL A 278 -10.96 10.73 8.68
N ALA A 279 -11.28 10.34 7.43
CA ALA A 279 -12.22 11.06 6.60
C ALA A 279 -13.66 10.90 7.13
N ASP A 280 -14.35 12.04 7.31
CA ASP A 280 -15.76 12.04 7.68
C ASP A 280 -16.61 11.54 6.52
N SER A 281 -17.67 10.76 6.82
CA SER A 281 -18.60 10.25 5.81
C SER A 281 -19.37 11.33 5.04
N ARG A 282 -19.35 12.56 5.55
CA ARG A 282 -20.03 13.72 4.96
C ARG A 282 -19.14 14.59 4.08
N ASP A 283 -17.89 14.19 3.83
CA ASP A 283 -16.93 15.00 3.06
C ASP A 283 -17.21 15.05 1.54
N GLY A 284 -18.41 14.64 1.11
CA GLY A 284 -18.81 14.62 -0.29
C GLY A 284 -18.12 13.54 -1.10
N ALA A 285 -17.75 12.44 -0.45
CA ALA A 285 -16.99 11.32 -1.01
C ALA A 285 -15.60 11.71 -1.54
N CYS A 286 -15.01 12.83 -1.06
CA CYS A 286 -13.66 13.24 -1.43
C CYS A 286 -12.61 12.18 -1.07
N SER A 287 -12.86 11.37 -0.02
CA SER A 287 -12.04 10.24 0.41
C SER A 287 -12.68 8.87 0.09
N SER A 288 -13.55 8.83 -0.90
CA SER A 288 -14.41 7.71 -1.33
C SER A 288 -15.56 7.38 -0.37
N SER A 289 -16.49 6.49 -0.84
CA SER A 289 -17.68 6.09 -0.11
C SER A 289 -17.39 5.33 1.17
N THR A 290 -18.35 5.29 2.11
CA THR A 290 -18.32 4.35 3.23
C THR A 290 -18.50 2.90 2.75
N LEU A 291 -18.25 1.92 3.62
CA LEU A 291 -18.47 0.51 3.30
C LEU A 291 -19.96 0.21 3.09
N LYS A 292 -20.85 0.86 3.85
CA LYS A 292 -22.30 0.76 3.67
C LYS A 292 -22.76 1.32 2.32
N GLU A 293 -22.22 2.48 1.90
CA GLU A 293 -22.51 3.02 0.58
C GLU A 293 -22.00 2.08 -0.53
N ALA A 294 -20.84 1.46 -0.34
CA ALA A 294 -20.29 0.50 -1.30
C ALA A 294 -21.20 -0.71 -1.52
N CYS A 295 -22.04 -1.07 -0.54
CA CYS A 295 -23.07 -2.09 -0.69
C CYS A 295 -24.13 -1.68 -1.72
N SER A 296 -24.54 -0.41 -1.75
CA SER A 296 -25.52 0.08 -2.74
C SER A 296 -25.03 0.00 -4.19
N TRP A 297 -23.72 -0.12 -4.38
CA TRP A 297 -23.06 -0.33 -5.68
C TRP A 297 -22.75 -1.81 -5.98
N GLY A 298 -23.22 -2.75 -5.14
CA GLY A 298 -22.94 -4.17 -5.30
C GLY A 298 -21.49 -4.59 -5.04
N LYS A 299 -20.71 -3.79 -4.32
CA LYS A 299 -19.26 -3.99 -4.16
C LYS A 299 -18.87 -4.71 -2.89
N VAL A 300 -19.49 -4.36 -1.75
CA VAL A 300 -19.14 -4.87 -0.40
C VAL A 300 -20.39 -5.42 0.28
N ASP A 301 -20.29 -6.62 0.85
CA ASP A 301 -21.32 -7.19 1.72
C ASP A 301 -21.29 -6.50 3.09
N THR A 302 -22.44 -6.22 3.66
CA THR A 302 -22.58 -5.57 4.97
C THR A 302 -22.55 -6.53 6.16
N ALA A 303 -22.47 -7.84 5.93
CA ALA A 303 -22.46 -8.82 7.01
C ALA A 303 -21.21 -8.74 7.90
N TYR A 304 -20.05 -8.46 7.30
CA TYR A 304 -18.74 -8.41 7.97
C TYR A 304 -17.96 -7.17 7.53
N GLU A 305 -18.44 -5.99 7.91
CA GLU A 305 -17.78 -4.72 7.59
C GLU A 305 -17.52 -3.89 8.85
N GLN A 306 -16.42 -3.15 8.88
CA GLN A 306 -16.10 -2.20 9.93
C GLN A 306 -15.31 -1.00 9.41
N MET A 307 -15.85 0.19 9.64
CA MET A 307 -15.10 1.46 9.54
C MET A 307 -14.42 1.75 10.88
N VAL A 308 -13.14 2.12 10.84
CA VAL A 308 -12.38 2.60 12.00
C VAL A 308 -11.97 4.04 11.74
N TYR A 309 -12.64 4.98 12.40
CA TYR A 309 -12.36 6.42 12.26
C TYR A 309 -11.19 6.81 13.16
N ALA A 310 -9.99 6.57 12.68
CA ALA A 310 -8.75 6.86 13.38
C ALA A 310 -7.61 7.16 12.41
N GLU A 311 -6.58 7.84 12.91
CA GLU A 311 -5.31 7.98 12.20
C GLU A 311 -4.61 6.60 12.12
N ALA A 312 -4.24 6.22 10.88
CA ALA A 312 -3.86 4.84 10.59
C ALA A 312 -2.56 4.40 11.30
N THR A 313 -1.56 5.27 11.43
CA THR A 313 -0.29 4.90 12.07
C THR A 313 -0.44 4.58 13.56
N SER A 314 -1.53 5.07 14.18
CA SER A 314 -1.84 4.79 15.59
C SER A 314 -2.50 3.44 15.82
N VAL A 315 -3.29 2.94 14.86
CA VAL A 315 -4.17 1.78 15.07
C VAL A 315 -3.77 0.55 14.25
N ILE A 316 -3.22 0.71 13.04
CA ILE A 316 -2.85 -0.43 12.20
C ILE A 316 -1.78 -1.33 12.85
N PRO A 317 -0.80 -0.81 13.62
CA PRO A 317 0.14 -1.65 14.33
C PRO A 317 -0.52 -2.59 15.35
N LEU A 318 -1.56 -2.12 16.03
CA LEU A 318 -2.30 -2.93 17.01
C LEU A 318 -3.08 -4.04 16.30
N LEU A 319 -3.83 -3.71 15.25
CA LEU A 319 -4.59 -4.67 14.45
C LEU A 319 -3.67 -5.74 13.83
N ALA A 320 -2.55 -5.32 13.23
CA ALA A 320 -1.62 -6.23 12.57
C ALA A 320 -0.87 -7.12 13.57
N SER A 321 -0.45 -6.58 14.73
CA SER A 321 0.21 -7.37 15.78
C SER A 321 -0.76 -8.36 16.42
N ASP A 322 -2.01 -7.97 16.70
CA ASP A 322 -3.06 -8.91 17.17
C ASP A 322 -3.18 -10.09 16.21
N ALA A 323 -3.39 -9.83 14.94
CA ALA A 323 -3.55 -10.86 13.91
C ALA A 323 -2.30 -11.75 13.76
N TYR A 324 -1.11 -11.14 13.82
CA TYR A 324 0.16 -11.89 13.76
C TYR A 324 0.28 -12.87 14.93
N HIS A 325 0.04 -12.41 16.17
CA HIS A 325 0.20 -13.21 17.38
C HIS A 325 -0.93 -14.23 17.59
N ARG A 326 -2.14 -14.01 17.05
CA ARG A 326 -3.19 -15.07 17.00
C ARG A 326 -2.79 -16.21 16.07
N GLY A 327 -1.95 -15.96 15.05
CA GLY A 327 -1.28 -16.98 14.28
C GLY A 327 -2.16 -17.74 13.27
N PHE A 328 -3.38 -17.27 12.94
CA PHE A 328 -4.25 -17.94 11.96
C PHE A 328 -3.65 -17.98 10.56
N TRP A 329 -2.80 -17.01 10.22
CA TRP A 329 -2.07 -16.94 8.96
C TRP A 329 -1.17 -18.14 8.69
N LYS A 330 -0.68 -18.83 9.74
CA LYS A 330 0.20 -20.03 9.62
C LYS A 330 -0.46 -21.19 8.89
N LYS A 331 -1.79 -21.23 8.87
CA LYS A 331 -2.60 -22.30 8.24
C LYS A 331 -3.18 -21.88 6.89
N ARG A 332 -2.85 -20.67 6.39
CA ARG A 332 -3.33 -20.18 5.09
C ARG A 332 -2.54 -20.78 3.93
N THR A 333 -3.23 -21.16 2.87
CA THR A 333 -2.61 -21.54 1.60
C THR A 333 -2.19 -20.29 0.83
N LYS A 334 -0.96 -20.23 0.34
CA LYS A 334 -0.49 -19.15 -0.54
C LYS A 334 -1.26 -19.12 -1.85
N ARG A 335 -1.80 -17.97 -2.24
CA ARG A 335 -2.57 -17.81 -3.49
C ARG A 335 -1.67 -17.68 -4.71
N ASN A 336 -0.49 -17.07 -4.57
CA ASN A 336 0.48 -16.89 -5.66
C ASN A 336 -0.12 -16.21 -6.90
N PHE A 337 -0.97 -15.19 -6.74
CA PHE A 337 -1.71 -14.57 -7.82
C PHE A 337 -0.83 -13.94 -8.92
N ALA A 338 0.40 -13.53 -8.60
CA ALA A 338 1.32 -13.04 -9.64
C ALA A 338 1.59 -14.08 -10.73
N LYS A 339 1.49 -15.38 -10.41
CA LYS A 339 1.68 -16.46 -11.39
C LYS A 339 0.56 -16.56 -12.44
N LEU A 340 -0.57 -15.90 -12.24
CA LEU A 340 -1.63 -15.85 -13.26
C LEU A 340 -1.15 -15.10 -14.51
N PHE A 341 -0.19 -14.21 -14.36
CA PHE A 341 0.28 -13.27 -15.39
C PHE A 341 1.73 -13.54 -15.85
N THR A 342 2.38 -14.55 -15.31
CA THR A 342 3.70 -15.00 -15.81
C THR A 342 3.47 -16.02 -16.93
N LYS A 343 3.87 -15.65 -18.15
CA LYS A 343 3.97 -16.58 -19.30
C LYS A 343 5.17 -17.51 -19.15
#